data_afe3dacd8f72517f572be0668527c5b3
#
_entry.id   afe3dacd8f72517f572be0668527c5b3
#
_cell.length_a   1.000
_cell.length_b   1.000
_cell.length_c   1.000
_cell.angle_alpha   90.00
_cell.angle_beta   90.00
_cell.angle_gamma   90.00
#
_symmetry.space_group_name_H-M   'P 1'
#
loop_
_entity.id
_entity.type
_entity.pdbx_description
1 polymer ?
#
loop_
_entity_poly.entity_id
_entity_poly.type
_entity_poly.pdbx_seq_one_letter_code
_entity_poly.pdbx_strand_id
1 'polypeptide(L)'
;MLSHLLLFLLHATLIHAAAPPFNHPDLTALLSFKTTSDISNKLSSWNMSLDPCSNSFLGVTCLHNRVTGLVLQGLNLHGTFESLTGLAKLRVLSLKHNQLTGPFPDFSNLTSLKLVFLSDNRISGEFPRVLPDLFRLDLANNDIYGEIPVTVNKLTRLLTLRLEGNRVSGSIHFLNITSLRDFNISENNVSGEIPASLSGFPGSVFGNNPVLCGFPLSECAPPKIPSNVVSSSPTSVPWTAAVPKRPGNGHEGGKISTLAVVAIIIGDVLVLALVSVLLYCYFAGEKTNGKNNKNNVEGEKMIYVNSGVNSFEKGRMVFFDDSRRFELEDLLRASAEMLGKGGLGTAYKAVLDDGNVVAVKRLKEVVVGGRREFEQQMEVLGRLRHANVVSLKAYYFAKDEKLIVYDYMPNGNLFWLLHGNRGPGRTPLDWSTRLKIAAGAARGLAFIHTFGSPLKLTHGNIKSTNILLDDSNNARVSDFGLSSITPQSAILRSAGYRAPELSLSNTRKPTQKSDVYSFGILLMELLTGKCPMMAENGEVVDLPRWVQSVVREEWTKEVFDLELMSYKDIEGELVGLMDIAILCTSGAPDQRPMMENVVKMIHDIEGYETSLRRDVVDVVSDSPSVTEA
;
A
#
# COMPACT_ATOMS: atom_id res chain seq x y z
N MET A 1 22.49 -71.14 -23.99
CA MET A 1 23.32 -70.20 -23.16
C MET A 1 23.79 -68.97 -23.94
N LEU A 2 24.11 -69.03 -25.20
CA LEU A 2 24.54 -67.83 -25.98
C LEU A 2 23.42 -66.82 -26.22
N SER A 3 22.16 -67.29 -26.38
CA SER A 3 21.00 -66.41 -26.61
C SER A 3 20.62 -65.51 -25.40
N HIS A 4 20.82 -65.98 -24.17
CA HIS A 4 20.56 -65.22 -22.95
C HIS A 4 21.69 -64.24 -22.66
N LEU A 5 22.92 -64.49 -23.09
CA LEU A 5 24.05 -63.56 -22.95
C LEU A 5 23.91 -62.37 -23.90
N LEU A 6 23.39 -62.60 -25.14
CA LEU A 6 23.11 -61.53 -26.09
C LEU A 6 21.95 -60.60 -25.64
N LEU A 7 20.89 -61.17 -25.04
CA LEU A 7 19.80 -60.37 -24.49
C LEU A 7 20.25 -59.51 -23.29
N PHE A 8 21.16 -60.02 -22.46
CA PHE A 8 21.71 -59.28 -21.32
C PHE A 8 22.64 -58.14 -21.76
N LEU A 9 23.43 -58.36 -22.83
CA LEU A 9 24.26 -57.30 -23.42
C LEU A 9 23.44 -56.25 -24.16
N LEU A 10 22.31 -56.61 -24.81
CA LEU A 10 21.38 -55.61 -25.38
C LEU A 10 20.62 -54.84 -24.31
N HIS A 11 20.32 -55.43 -23.15
CA HIS A 11 19.70 -54.71 -22.04
C HIS A 11 20.69 -53.80 -21.27
N ALA A 12 21.98 -54.14 -21.24
CA ALA A 12 23.02 -53.34 -20.61
C ALA A 12 23.42 -52.09 -21.42
N THR A 13 23.16 -52.07 -22.72
CA THR A 13 23.44 -50.90 -23.59
C THR A 13 22.25 -49.91 -23.70
N LEU A 14 21.09 -50.25 -23.11
CA LEU A 14 19.89 -49.37 -23.10
C LEU A 14 19.78 -48.46 -21.86
N ILE A 15 20.75 -48.49 -20.96
CA ILE A 15 20.79 -47.65 -19.79
C ILE A 15 21.99 -46.73 -19.93
N HIS A 16 21.84 -45.63 -20.60
CA HIS A 16 22.44 -44.30 -20.46
C HIS A 16 22.32 -43.48 -21.75
N ALA A 17 21.15 -43.47 -22.36
CA ALA A 17 20.84 -42.32 -23.19
C ALA A 17 20.54 -41.17 -22.20
N ALA A 18 21.58 -40.39 -21.86
CA ALA A 18 21.38 -39.12 -21.21
C ALA A 18 20.35 -38.34 -22.02
N ALA A 19 19.25 -37.93 -21.40
CA ALA A 19 18.29 -37.06 -22.05
C ALA A 19 19.04 -35.90 -22.71
N PRO A 20 18.70 -35.51 -23.95
CA PRO A 20 19.38 -34.40 -24.59
C PRO A 20 19.31 -33.18 -23.67
N PRO A 21 20.40 -32.38 -23.56
CA PRO A 21 20.41 -31.22 -22.69
C PRO A 21 19.27 -30.30 -23.07
N PHE A 22 18.52 -29.85 -22.08
CA PHE A 22 17.40 -28.92 -22.28
C PHE A 22 17.95 -27.59 -22.83
N ASN A 23 17.49 -27.21 -24.02
CA ASN A 23 18.01 -26.01 -24.70
C ASN A 23 17.24 -24.75 -24.25
N HIS A 24 17.57 -24.23 -23.06
CA HIS A 24 16.98 -22.99 -22.53
C HIS A 24 18.03 -21.87 -22.53
N PRO A 25 17.73 -20.66 -23.03
CA PRO A 25 18.72 -19.62 -23.23
C PRO A 25 19.38 -19.13 -21.92
N ASP A 26 18.67 -19.23 -20.79
CA ASP A 26 19.17 -18.76 -19.49
C ASP A 26 19.85 -19.88 -18.68
N LEU A 27 19.74 -21.14 -19.10
CA LEU A 27 20.25 -22.31 -18.36
C LEU A 27 21.75 -22.25 -18.14
N THR A 28 22.50 -21.90 -19.18
CA THR A 28 23.96 -21.81 -19.12
C THR A 28 24.44 -20.83 -18.06
N ALA A 29 23.82 -19.65 -17.99
CA ALA A 29 24.15 -18.63 -16.99
C ALA A 29 23.89 -19.13 -15.56
N LEU A 30 22.75 -19.78 -15.34
CA LEU A 30 22.37 -20.34 -14.03
C LEU A 30 23.32 -21.46 -13.60
N LEU A 31 23.62 -22.43 -14.48
CA LEU A 31 24.51 -23.55 -14.16
C LEU A 31 25.96 -23.11 -13.99
N SER A 32 26.42 -22.12 -14.75
CA SER A 32 27.73 -21.50 -14.54
C SER A 32 27.82 -20.85 -13.16
N PHE A 33 26.78 -20.10 -12.75
CA PHE A 33 26.71 -19.55 -11.39
C PHE A 33 26.71 -20.67 -10.34
N LYS A 34 25.91 -21.71 -10.51
CA LYS A 34 25.90 -22.84 -9.57
C LYS A 34 27.28 -23.44 -9.38
N THR A 35 28.00 -23.72 -10.49
CA THR A 35 29.32 -24.38 -10.42
C THR A 35 30.38 -23.53 -9.74
N THR A 36 30.28 -22.20 -9.85
CA THR A 36 31.24 -21.28 -9.24
C THR A 36 30.89 -20.90 -7.80
N SER A 37 29.59 -20.96 -7.44
CA SER A 37 29.12 -20.33 -6.21
C SER A 37 28.51 -21.28 -5.19
N ASP A 38 28.02 -22.46 -5.59
CA ASP A 38 27.32 -23.38 -4.68
C ASP A 38 28.22 -24.52 -4.19
N ILE A 39 29.17 -24.20 -3.31
CA ILE A 39 30.05 -25.18 -2.66
C ILE A 39 29.26 -26.14 -1.77
N SER A 40 28.18 -25.69 -1.18
CA SER A 40 27.35 -26.42 -0.21
C SER A 40 26.26 -27.27 -0.83
N ASN A 41 26.18 -27.30 -2.18
CA ASN A 41 25.16 -28.01 -2.97
C ASN A 41 23.70 -27.66 -2.56
N LYS A 42 23.46 -26.43 -2.22
CA LYS A 42 22.11 -25.90 -1.90
C LYS A 42 21.23 -25.80 -3.12
N LEU A 43 21.83 -25.59 -4.30
CA LEU A 43 21.15 -25.53 -5.60
C LEU A 43 21.10 -26.92 -6.28
N SER A 44 20.91 -27.98 -5.50
CA SER A 44 20.86 -29.38 -6.01
C SER A 44 19.76 -29.58 -7.05
N SER A 45 18.66 -28.84 -6.96
CA SER A 45 17.57 -28.86 -7.94
C SER A 45 17.95 -28.33 -9.33
N TRP A 46 19.03 -27.55 -9.45
CA TRP A 46 19.51 -27.01 -10.72
C TRP A 46 20.32 -28.06 -11.48
N ASN A 47 19.81 -28.53 -12.58
CA ASN A 47 20.52 -29.50 -13.42
C ASN A 47 20.21 -29.32 -14.91
N MET A 48 21.02 -29.92 -15.80
CA MET A 48 20.91 -29.78 -17.25
C MET A 48 19.66 -30.42 -17.86
N SER A 49 19.00 -31.31 -17.12
CA SER A 49 17.88 -32.11 -17.64
C SER A 49 16.53 -31.47 -17.33
N LEU A 50 16.50 -30.38 -16.57
CA LEU A 50 15.28 -29.70 -16.14
C LEU A 50 15.20 -28.29 -16.73
N ASP A 51 13.99 -27.90 -17.07
CA ASP A 51 13.68 -26.51 -17.44
C ASP A 51 13.74 -25.61 -16.22
N PRO A 52 14.57 -24.55 -16.23
CA PRO A 52 14.62 -23.58 -15.13
C PRO A 52 13.28 -22.88 -14.88
N CYS A 53 12.39 -22.85 -15.88
CA CYS A 53 11.09 -22.21 -15.80
C CYS A 53 9.93 -23.16 -15.38
N SER A 54 10.22 -24.45 -15.15
CA SER A 54 9.23 -25.43 -14.68
C SER A 54 8.95 -25.40 -13.17
N ASN A 55 9.35 -24.33 -12.44
CA ASN A 55 9.33 -24.22 -10.97
C ASN A 55 10.18 -25.27 -10.23
N SER A 56 11.10 -25.94 -10.92
CA SER A 56 12.00 -26.92 -10.32
C SER A 56 13.29 -26.31 -9.78
N PHE A 57 13.70 -25.16 -10.29
CA PHE A 57 14.91 -24.47 -9.84
C PHE A 57 14.60 -23.58 -8.63
N LEU A 58 15.27 -23.85 -7.52
CA LEU A 58 15.15 -23.05 -6.31
C LEU A 58 15.45 -21.57 -6.60
N GLY A 59 14.54 -20.69 -6.21
CA GLY A 59 14.72 -19.23 -6.28
C GLY A 59 14.64 -18.62 -7.68
N VAL A 60 14.32 -19.40 -8.71
CA VAL A 60 14.13 -18.91 -10.08
C VAL A 60 12.67 -18.63 -10.36
N THR A 61 12.38 -17.45 -10.88
CA THR A 61 11.06 -17.07 -11.43
C THR A 61 11.18 -16.70 -12.89
N CYS A 62 10.22 -17.13 -13.69
CA CYS A 62 10.21 -16.89 -15.13
C CYS A 62 8.95 -16.15 -15.59
N LEU A 63 9.10 -15.40 -16.68
CA LEU A 63 8.02 -14.82 -17.45
C LEU A 63 8.30 -15.09 -18.94
N HIS A 64 7.31 -15.59 -19.70
CA HIS A 64 7.46 -15.95 -21.12
C HIS A 64 8.68 -16.84 -21.37
N ASN A 65 8.83 -17.89 -20.58
CA ASN A 65 9.94 -18.84 -20.68
C ASN A 65 11.35 -18.18 -20.60
N ARG A 66 11.49 -17.09 -19.86
CA ARG A 66 12.76 -16.41 -19.59
C ARG A 66 12.86 -16.08 -18.10
N VAL A 67 14.04 -16.22 -17.54
CA VAL A 67 14.31 -15.91 -16.14
C VAL A 67 14.17 -14.39 -15.90
N THR A 68 13.21 -14.02 -15.07
CA THR A 68 12.96 -12.62 -14.69
C THR A 68 13.25 -12.33 -13.22
N GLY A 69 13.28 -13.34 -12.37
CA GLY A 69 13.64 -13.21 -10.96
C GLY A 69 14.60 -14.31 -10.52
N LEU A 70 15.58 -13.91 -9.70
CA LEU A 70 16.52 -14.80 -9.04
C LEU A 70 16.70 -14.38 -7.60
N VAL A 71 16.18 -15.20 -6.67
CA VAL A 71 16.18 -14.92 -5.21
C VAL A 71 16.83 -16.09 -4.49
N LEU A 72 18.08 -15.91 -4.01
CA LEU A 72 18.93 -16.94 -3.42
C LEU A 72 19.59 -16.41 -2.13
N GLN A 73 18.78 -16.16 -1.12
CA GLN A 73 19.23 -15.54 0.12
C GLN A 73 19.64 -16.57 1.16
N GLY A 74 20.69 -16.25 1.95
CA GLY A 74 21.08 -17.05 3.10
C GLY A 74 21.48 -18.48 2.77
N LEU A 75 21.92 -18.76 1.53
CA LEU A 75 22.28 -20.10 1.06
C LEU A 75 23.77 -20.43 1.25
N ASN A 76 24.52 -19.52 1.87
CA ASN A 76 25.96 -19.68 2.03
C ASN A 76 26.70 -19.84 0.68
N LEU A 77 26.28 -19.07 -0.33
CA LEU A 77 26.91 -19.04 -1.65
C LEU A 77 28.22 -18.26 -1.60
N HIS A 78 29.22 -18.74 -2.35
CA HIS A 78 30.57 -18.18 -2.38
C HIS A 78 30.95 -17.76 -3.80
N GLY A 79 32.12 -17.14 -3.97
CA GLY A 79 32.67 -16.80 -5.31
C GLY A 79 31.97 -15.65 -5.99
N THR A 80 32.00 -15.60 -7.31
CA THR A 80 31.53 -14.49 -8.12
C THR A 80 30.18 -14.79 -8.78
N PHE A 81 29.48 -13.73 -9.17
CA PHE A 81 28.16 -13.82 -9.81
C PHE A 81 28.10 -13.17 -11.20
N GLU A 82 29.28 -13.03 -11.85
CA GLU A 82 29.38 -12.43 -13.18
C GLU A 82 28.57 -13.19 -14.25
N SER A 83 28.47 -14.53 -14.13
CA SER A 83 27.71 -15.36 -15.06
C SER A 83 26.22 -14.97 -15.14
N LEU A 84 25.66 -14.35 -14.09
CA LEU A 84 24.27 -13.89 -14.06
C LEU A 84 24.00 -12.71 -15.01
N THR A 85 25.03 -12.05 -15.53
CA THR A 85 24.90 -11.02 -16.58
C THR A 85 24.33 -11.58 -17.88
N GLY A 86 24.39 -12.91 -18.08
CA GLY A 86 23.74 -13.62 -19.19
C GLY A 86 22.22 -13.70 -19.12
N LEU A 87 21.60 -13.36 -18.00
CA LEU A 87 20.15 -13.39 -17.81
C LEU A 87 19.47 -12.12 -18.36
N ALA A 88 19.42 -11.97 -19.68
CA ALA A 88 19.02 -10.74 -20.37
C ALA A 88 17.62 -10.19 -19.99
N LYS A 89 16.73 -11.02 -19.45
CA LYS A 89 15.38 -10.62 -19.03
C LYS A 89 15.23 -10.51 -17.50
N LEU A 90 16.34 -10.58 -16.77
CA LEU A 90 16.33 -10.47 -15.31
C LEU A 90 15.80 -9.09 -14.87
N ARG A 91 14.83 -9.08 -13.97
CA ARG A 91 14.21 -7.88 -13.37
C ARG A 91 14.53 -7.76 -11.89
N VAL A 92 14.62 -8.87 -11.20
CA VAL A 92 14.88 -8.95 -9.75
C VAL A 92 16.09 -9.85 -9.51
N LEU A 93 17.09 -9.33 -8.82
CA LEU A 93 18.25 -10.08 -8.34
C LEU A 93 18.38 -9.88 -6.84
N SER A 94 18.22 -10.94 -6.06
CA SER A 94 18.47 -10.93 -4.62
C SER A 94 19.40 -12.08 -4.22
N LEU A 95 20.60 -11.72 -3.76
CA LEU A 95 21.64 -12.63 -3.28
C LEU A 95 22.11 -12.25 -1.87
N LYS A 96 21.23 -11.63 -1.07
CA LYS A 96 21.56 -11.15 0.28
C LYS A 96 22.01 -12.27 1.21
N HIS A 97 22.74 -11.90 2.27
CA HIS A 97 23.15 -12.81 3.34
C HIS A 97 23.89 -14.05 2.83
N ASN A 98 24.83 -13.85 1.91
CA ASN A 98 25.70 -14.90 1.38
C ASN A 98 27.19 -14.59 1.65
N GLN A 99 28.10 -15.28 1.02
CA GLN A 99 29.54 -15.04 1.11
C GLN A 99 30.14 -14.77 -0.29
N LEU A 100 29.37 -14.10 -1.15
CA LEU A 100 29.80 -13.75 -2.49
C LEU A 100 30.96 -12.75 -2.44
N THR A 101 31.91 -12.93 -3.35
CA THR A 101 33.16 -12.15 -3.44
C THR A 101 33.38 -11.63 -4.86
N GLY A 102 34.39 -10.82 -5.02
CA GLY A 102 34.80 -10.28 -6.32
C GLY A 102 34.13 -8.95 -6.66
N PRO A 103 34.45 -8.38 -7.82
CA PRO A 103 33.94 -7.09 -8.23
C PRO A 103 32.45 -7.16 -8.59
N PHE A 104 31.79 -6.00 -8.49
CA PHE A 104 30.43 -5.83 -8.97
C PHE A 104 30.41 -6.02 -10.50
N PRO A 105 29.60 -6.95 -11.06
CA PRO A 105 29.54 -7.19 -12.49
C PRO A 105 28.97 -6.01 -13.28
N ASP A 106 29.30 -5.93 -14.56
CA ASP A 106 28.67 -4.96 -15.45
C ASP A 106 27.24 -5.38 -15.82
N PHE A 107 26.27 -4.73 -15.20
CA PHE A 107 24.83 -4.92 -15.45
C PHE A 107 24.28 -3.99 -16.54
N SER A 108 25.09 -3.25 -17.27
CA SER A 108 24.64 -2.27 -18.27
C SER A 108 23.75 -2.89 -19.35
N ASN A 109 23.98 -4.16 -19.69
CA ASN A 109 23.20 -4.93 -20.68
C ASN A 109 21.88 -5.48 -20.12
N LEU A 110 21.69 -5.47 -18.81
CA LEU A 110 20.47 -5.96 -18.17
C LEU A 110 19.40 -4.86 -18.11
N THR A 111 18.95 -4.40 -19.26
CA THR A 111 18.00 -3.28 -19.37
C THR A 111 16.66 -3.52 -18.66
N SER A 112 16.30 -4.77 -18.44
CA SER A 112 15.09 -5.17 -17.71
C SER A 112 15.27 -5.12 -16.19
N LEU A 113 16.51 -5.07 -15.67
CA LEU A 113 16.82 -5.15 -14.24
C LEU A 113 16.31 -3.90 -13.52
N LYS A 114 15.56 -4.10 -12.44
CA LYS A 114 14.92 -3.04 -11.67
C LYS A 114 15.25 -3.09 -10.18
N LEU A 115 15.46 -4.28 -9.64
CA LEU A 115 15.69 -4.50 -8.22
C LEU A 115 16.96 -5.31 -8.04
N VAL A 116 17.91 -4.79 -7.26
CA VAL A 116 19.19 -5.42 -6.94
C VAL A 116 19.41 -5.37 -5.44
N PHE A 117 19.50 -6.54 -4.82
CA PHE A 117 19.72 -6.71 -3.39
C PHE A 117 20.91 -7.65 -3.18
N LEU A 118 22.02 -7.08 -2.74
CA LEU A 118 23.30 -7.77 -2.55
C LEU A 118 23.87 -7.53 -1.15
N SER A 119 23.06 -7.00 -0.20
CA SER A 119 23.53 -6.70 1.15
C SER A 119 24.05 -7.93 1.87
N ASP A 120 24.91 -7.71 2.85
CA ASP A 120 25.49 -8.73 3.71
C ASP A 120 26.25 -9.82 2.92
N ASN A 121 27.23 -9.37 2.13
CA ASN A 121 28.15 -10.20 1.36
C ASN A 121 29.61 -9.73 1.55
N ARG A 122 30.51 -10.21 0.72
CA ARG A 122 31.93 -9.79 0.68
C ARG A 122 32.29 -9.25 -0.70
N ILE A 123 31.33 -8.59 -1.38
CA ILE A 123 31.50 -8.01 -2.70
C ILE A 123 32.47 -6.84 -2.58
N SER A 124 33.49 -6.82 -3.42
CA SER A 124 34.55 -5.82 -3.41
C SER A 124 34.70 -5.15 -4.79
N GLY A 125 35.54 -4.14 -4.88
CA GLY A 125 35.77 -3.42 -6.13
C GLY A 125 35.20 -2.01 -6.12
N GLU A 126 35.38 -1.30 -7.22
CA GLU A 126 34.85 0.06 -7.38
C GLU A 126 33.33 0.06 -7.49
N PHE A 127 32.71 1.14 -6.98
CA PHE A 127 31.29 1.38 -7.21
C PHE A 127 30.98 1.38 -8.72
N PRO A 128 29.92 0.69 -9.18
CA PRO A 128 29.65 0.52 -10.61
C PRO A 128 29.39 1.87 -11.30
N ARG A 129 30.10 2.13 -12.40
CA ARG A 129 30.01 3.39 -13.15
C ARG A 129 28.77 3.51 -14.01
N VAL A 130 28.23 2.38 -14.44
CA VAL A 130 27.03 2.30 -15.26
C VAL A 130 26.07 1.31 -14.62
N LEU A 131 24.87 1.76 -14.35
CA LEU A 131 23.79 0.97 -13.79
C LEU A 131 22.57 1.01 -14.73
N PRO A 132 21.81 -0.06 -14.86
CA PRO A 132 20.52 -0.01 -15.54
C PRO A 132 19.55 0.91 -14.79
N ASP A 133 18.40 1.21 -15.37
CA ASP A 133 17.36 2.06 -14.76
C ASP A 133 16.69 1.36 -13.57
N LEU A 134 17.37 1.36 -12.43
CA LEU A 134 16.96 0.68 -11.20
C LEU A 134 15.90 1.46 -10.42
N PHE A 135 15.03 0.73 -9.75
CA PHE A 135 14.16 1.26 -8.70
C PHE A 135 14.77 1.10 -7.31
N ARG A 136 15.55 0.03 -7.10
CA ARG A 136 16.21 -0.23 -5.82
C ARG A 136 17.60 -0.81 -6.02
N LEU A 137 18.52 -0.31 -5.23
CA LEU A 137 19.90 -0.78 -5.15
C LEU A 137 20.29 -0.87 -3.67
N ASP A 138 20.46 -2.09 -3.19
CA ASP A 138 20.91 -2.39 -1.84
C ASP A 138 22.25 -3.15 -1.90
N LEU A 139 23.31 -2.47 -1.50
CA LEU A 139 24.69 -2.94 -1.44
C LEU A 139 25.25 -2.87 -0.02
N ALA A 140 24.39 -2.74 1.00
CA ALA A 140 24.82 -2.57 2.38
C ALA A 140 25.73 -3.71 2.86
N ASN A 141 26.63 -3.41 3.80
CA ASN A 141 27.51 -4.39 4.44
C ASN A 141 28.31 -5.25 3.46
N ASN A 142 29.09 -4.58 2.63
CA ASN A 142 30.02 -5.18 1.67
C ASN A 142 31.42 -4.52 1.78
N ASP A 143 32.26 -4.76 0.80
CA ASP A 143 33.64 -4.23 0.75
C ASP A 143 33.85 -3.32 -0.48
N ILE A 144 32.80 -2.63 -0.91
CA ILE A 144 32.78 -1.75 -2.08
C ILE A 144 33.49 -0.45 -1.76
N TYR A 145 34.37 0.00 -2.66
CA TYR A 145 35.16 1.20 -2.50
C TYR A 145 35.05 2.14 -3.72
N GLY A 146 35.77 3.26 -3.66
CA GLY A 146 35.78 4.29 -4.71
C GLY A 146 34.65 5.29 -4.56
N GLU A 147 34.49 6.13 -5.56
CA GLU A 147 33.53 7.23 -5.54
C GLU A 147 32.21 6.86 -6.19
N ILE A 148 31.11 7.41 -5.69
CA ILE A 148 29.81 7.32 -6.36
C ILE A 148 29.90 8.15 -7.65
N PRO A 149 29.66 7.58 -8.83
CA PRO A 149 29.77 8.32 -10.07
C PRO A 149 28.57 9.25 -10.30
N VAL A 150 28.78 10.39 -10.95
CA VAL A 150 27.73 11.37 -11.30
C VAL A 150 26.60 10.73 -12.13
N THR A 151 26.90 9.62 -12.82
CA THR A 151 25.92 8.86 -13.61
C THR A 151 24.76 8.33 -12.79
N VAL A 152 24.89 8.17 -11.47
CA VAL A 152 23.80 7.76 -10.56
C VAL A 152 22.61 8.74 -10.60
N ASN A 153 22.86 10.03 -10.88
CA ASN A 153 21.79 11.02 -11.05
C ASN A 153 20.88 10.76 -12.27
N LYS A 154 21.29 9.89 -13.21
CA LYS A 154 20.46 9.46 -14.34
C LYS A 154 19.37 8.47 -13.92
N LEU A 155 19.47 7.88 -12.73
CA LEU A 155 18.50 6.94 -12.18
C LEU A 155 17.30 7.69 -11.61
N THR A 156 16.53 8.35 -12.45
CA THR A 156 15.41 9.21 -12.05
C THR A 156 14.26 8.46 -11.36
N ARG A 157 14.27 7.13 -11.39
CA ARG A 157 13.29 6.24 -10.76
C ARG A 157 13.81 5.53 -9.51
N LEU A 158 15.06 5.82 -9.08
CA LEU A 158 15.66 5.14 -7.95
C LEU A 158 14.97 5.57 -6.64
N LEU A 159 14.33 4.63 -5.98
CA LEU A 159 13.59 4.84 -4.73
C LEU A 159 14.41 4.46 -3.49
N THR A 160 15.29 3.47 -3.62
CA THR A 160 16.15 2.97 -2.54
C THR A 160 17.60 2.94 -3.00
N LEU A 161 18.48 3.54 -2.19
CA LEU A 161 19.93 3.44 -2.33
C LEU A 161 20.53 3.19 -0.95
N ARG A 162 20.97 1.96 -0.71
CA ARG A 162 21.60 1.53 0.53
C ARG A 162 23.04 1.15 0.29
N LEU A 163 23.96 1.82 0.95
CA LEU A 163 25.40 1.67 0.82
C LEU A 163 26.09 1.59 2.18
N GLU A 164 25.32 1.55 3.28
CA GLU A 164 25.89 1.52 4.64
C GLU A 164 26.87 0.37 4.83
N GLY A 165 27.89 0.57 5.69
CA GLY A 165 28.87 -0.47 6.02
C GLY A 165 29.76 -0.88 4.83
N ASN A 166 30.29 0.09 4.07
CA ASN A 166 31.19 -0.12 2.95
C ASN A 166 32.45 0.76 3.08
N ARG A 167 33.24 0.85 2.03
CA ARG A 167 34.43 1.74 1.93
C ARG A 167 34.28 2.79 0.85
N VAL A 168 33.05 3.21 0.55
CA VAL A 168 32.75 4.25 -0.43
C VAL A 168 33.35 5.58 0.01
N SER A 169 33.96 6.32 -0.91
CA SER A 169 34.70 7.56 -0.65
C SER A 169 34.30 8.66 -1.62
N GLY A 170 35.00 9.78 -1.55
CA GLY A 170 34.75 10.92 -2.42
C GLY A 170 33.60 11.81 -1.96
N SER A 171 33.30 12.83 -2.71
CA SER A 171 32.31 13.84 -2.36
C SER A 171 30.93 13.47 -2.90
N ILE A 172 29.87 13.72 -2.08
CA ILE A 172 28.47 13.46 -2.45
C ILE A 172 27.68 14.75 -2.78
N HIS A 173 28.29 15.91 -2.79
CA HIS A 173 27.64 17.22 -3.00
C HIS A 173 26.83 17.30 -4.32
N PHE A 174 27.21 16.51 -5.33
CA PHE A 174 26.56 16.48 -6.63
C PHE A 174 25.33 15.57 -6.71
N LEU A 175 25.03 14.75 -5.68
CA LEU A 175 23.91 13.84 -5.71
C LEU A 175 22.58 14.60 -5.74
N ASN A 176 21.83 14.40 -6.79
CA ASN A 176 20.51 15.01 -6.99
C ASN A 176 19.48 13.99 -7.48
N ILE A 177 19.10 13.06 -6.62
CA ILE A 177 18.13 12.00 -6.92
C ILE A 177 16.85 12.28 -6.12
N THR A 178 15.98 13.09 -6.68
CA THR A 178 14.73 13.55 -6.01
C THR A 178 13.69 12.45 -5.80
N SER A 179 13.85 11.30 -6.46
CA SER A 179 12.99 10.14 -6.33
C SER A 179 13.26 9.30 -5.07
N LEU A 180 14.41 9.46 -4.40
CA LEU A 180 14.79 8.64 -3.24
C LEU A 180 13.79 8.77 -2.09
N ARG A 181 13.43 7.62 -1.53
CA ARG A 181 12.56 7.46 -0.36
C ARG A 181 13.29 6.76 0.80
N ASP A 182 14.25 5.92 0.46
CA ASP A 182 15.06 5.16 1.39
C ASP A 182 16.54 5.34 0.98
N PHE A 183 17.32 5.96 1.86
CA PHE A 183 18.72 6.27 1.61
C PHE A 183 19.52 6.00 2.88
N ASN A 184 20.65 5.32 2.73
CA ASN A 184 21.60 5.14 3.80
C ASN A 184 23.03 5.02 3.23
N ILE A 185 23.94 5.82 3.74
CA ILE A 185 25.37 5.85 3.38
C ILE A 185 26.25 5.87 4.63
N SER A 186 25.67 5.60 5.80
CA SER A 186 26.43 5.56 7.05
C SER A 186 27.57 4.54 7.00
N GLU A 187 28.54 4.68 7.88
CA GLU A 187 29.68 3.76 7.99
C GLU A 187 30.47 3.62 6.67
N ASN A 188 30.87 4.76 6.11
CA ASN A 188 31.67 4.87 4.90
C ASN A 188 32.77 5.94 5.08
N ASN A 189 33.42 6.32 3.99
CA ASN A 189 34.45 7.38 3.98
C ASN A 189 34.09 8.52 3.02
N VAL A 190 32.81 8.83 2.86
CA VAL A 190 32.34 9.92 2.00
C VAL A 190 32.59 11.27 2.65
N SER A 191 32.69 12.31 1.83
CA SER A 191 33.12 13.64 2.24
C SER A 191 32.28 14.75 1.61
N GLY A 192 32.55 15.97 2.03
CA GLY A 192 31.94 17.19 1.48
C GLY A 192 30.62 17.55 2.16
N GLU A 193 29.91 18.47 1.55
CA GLU A 193 28.63 18.96 2.06
C GLU A 193 27.47 18.07 1.58
N ILE A 194 26.54 17.77 2.50
CA ILE A 194 25.31 17.03 2.17
C ILE A 194 24.44 17.90 1.25
N PRO A 195 24.10 17.40 0.04
CA PRO A 195 23.29 18.18 -0.89
C PRO A 195 21.86 18.38 -0.41
N ALA A 196 21.23 19.49 -0.80
CA ALA A 196 19.85 19.84 -0.42
C ALA A 196 18.82 18.76 -0.78
N SER A 197 19.06 17.97 -1.84
CA SER A 197 18.21 16.83 -2.24
C SER A 197 18.17 15.70 -1.21
N LEU A 198 19.19 15.59 -0.35
CA LEU A 198 19.29 14.56 0.69
C LEU A 198 19.07 15.12 2.11
N SER A 199 18.95 16.43 2.28
CA SER A 199 18.77 17.05 3.60
C SER A 199 17.49 16.64 4.35
N GLY A 200 16.50 16.07 3.66
CA GLY A 200 15.28 15.54 4.26
C GLY A 200 15.43 14.20 4.98
N PHE A 201 16.58 13.52 4.87
CA PHE A 201 16.84 12.27 5.56
C PHE A 201 17.40 12.51 6.97
N PRO A 202 17.18 11.60 7.94
CA PRO A 202 17.69 11.76 9.31
C PRO A 202 19.23 11.70 9.33
N GLY A 203 19.85 12.40 10.28
CA GLY A 203 21.33 12.43 10.42
C GLY A 203 21.98 11.04 10.61
N SER A 204 21.26 10.07 11.13
CA SER A 204 21.75 8.70 11.33
C SER A 204 22.18 8.01 10.03
N VAL A 205 21.53 8.30 8.90
CA VAL A 205 21.85 7.67 7.61
C VAL A 205 23.15 8.21 6.98
N PHE A 206 23.72 9.26 7.54
CA PHE A 206 25.00 9.86 7.16
C PHE A 206 26.09 9.58 8.20
N GLY A 207 25.73 8.96 9.33
CA GLY A 207 26.62 8.74 10.47
C GLY A 207 27.88 7.97 10.10
N ASN A 208 28.94 8.11 10.93
CA ASN A 208 30.22 7.41 10.76
C ASN A 208 30.89 7.66 9.39
N ASN A 209 30.77 8.92 8.87
CA ASN A 209 31.54 9.45 7.76
C ASN A 209 32.37 10.66 8.26
N PRO A 210 33.67 10.49 8.55
CA PRO A 210 34.43 11.45 9.36
C PRO A 210 34.55 12.86 8.77
N VAL A 211 34.43 13.00 7.46
CA VAL A 211 34.67 14.27 6.71
C VAL A 211 33.39 14.80 6.07
N LEU A 212 32.27 14.19 6.34
CA LEU A 212 30.95 14.61 5.83
C LEU A 212 30.36 15.67 6.76
N CYS A 213 29.79 16.75 6.19
CA CYS A 213 29.25 17.89 6.93
C CYS A 213 28.00 18.47 6.24
N GLY A 214 27.38 19.47 6.84
CA GLY A 214 26.15 20.09 6.34
C GLY A 214 24.88 19.46 6.92
N PHE A 215 23.78 20.19 6.88
CA PHE A 215 22.51 19.71 7.46
C PHE A 215 22.07 18.36 6.83
N PRO A 216 21.65 17.37 7.62
CA PRO A 216 21.33 17.36 9.05
C PRO A 216 22.51 17.08 10.02
N LEU A 217 23.75 17.00 9.52
CA LEU A 217 24.94 16.94 10.36
C LEU A 217 25.40 18.36 10.74
N SER A 218 26.56 18.48 11.40
CA SER A 218 27.17 19.76 11.75
C SER A 218 27.60 20.53 10.52
N GLU A 219 27.63 21.88 10.62
CA GLU A 219 28.10 22.77 9.54
C GLU A 219 29.53 22.44 9.12
N CYS A 220 29.82 22.65 7.83
CA CYS A 220 31.15 22.44 7.28
C CYS A 220 32.12 23.49 7.84
N ALA A 221 33.26 23.05 8.35
CA ALA A 221 34.32 23.95 8.79
C ALA A 221 34.84 24.77 7.60
N PRO A 222 35.05 26.08 7.75
CA PRO A 222 35.64 26.89 6.68
C PRO A 222 37.02 26.35 6.30
N PRO A 223 37.40 26.41 5.01
CA PRO A 223 38.71 25.92 4.56
C PRO A 223 39.81 26.64 5.32
N LYS A 224 40.69 25.91 6.00
CA LYS A 224 41.90 26.44 6.59
C LYS A 224 42.78 26.91 5.47
N ILE A 225 42.84 28.22 5.24
CA ILE A 225 43.83 28.85 4.34
C ILE A 225 45.21 28.62 4.97
N PRO A 226 46.18 28.02 4.30
CA PRO A 226 47.53 27.94 4.83
C PRO A 226 48.13 29.34 4.90
N SER A 227 48.29 29.84 6.13
CA SER A 227 48.94 31.11 6.40
C SER A 227 50.47 30.97 6.20
N ASN A 228 50.93 31.25 5.03
CA ASN A 228 52.34 31.53 4.80
C ASN A 228 52.48 32.77 3.90
N VAL A 229 52.38 33.95 4.49
CA VAL A 229 53.11 35.15 4.06
C VAL A 229 53.42 35.97 5.30
N VAL A 230 54.69 36.05 5.64
CA VAL A 230 55.31 36.98 6.59
C VAL A 230 55.28 38.37 5.99
N SER A 231 54.72 39.34 6.70
CA SER A 231 55.20 40.75 6.59
C SER A 231 54.82 41.54 7.85
N SER A 232 55.84 41.98 8.50
CA SER A 232 56.12 42.96 9.55
C SER A 232 55.13 44.09 9.81
N SER A 233 54.80 44.19 11.06
CA SER A 233 54.58 45.23 12.09
C SER A 233 54.35 46.69 11.72
N PRO A 234 53.91 47.69 12.61
CA PRO A 234 53.89 47.58 14.08
C PRO A 234 52.73 48.23 14.83
N THR A 235 52.62 47.81 16.09
CA THR A 235 52.29 48.54 17.35
C THR A 235 50.99 49.28 17.54
N SER A 236 50.19 48.78 18.51
CA SER A 236 49.86 49.50 19.74
C SER A 236 49.07 48.61 20.74
N VAL A 237 49.51 48.60 21.97
CA VAL A 237 49.07 47.93 23.19
C VAL A 237 48.18 48.86 23.98
N PRO A 238 47.64 48.51 25.11
CA PRO A 238 46.80 47.36 25.54
C PRO A 238 45.50 47.84 26.25
N TRP A 239 44.56 46.95 26.47
CA TRP A 239 43.69 47.03 27.67
C TRP A 239 43.31 45.67 28.20
N THR A 240 43.68 45.45 29.44
CA THR A 240 43.41 44.35 30.34
C THR A 240 41.98 44.32 30.79
N ALA A 241 41.35 43.18 30.87
CA ALA A 241 40.45 42.83 31.96
C ALA A 241 40.24 41.28 32.02
N ALA A 242 40.72 40.80 33.04
CA ALA A 242 40.47 39.68 33.96
C ALA A 242 39.51 38.57 33.56
N VAL A 243 40.07 37.34 33.59
CA VAL A 243 39.39 36.05 33.73
C VAL A 243 38.92 35.84 35.17
N PRO A 244 37.80 35.27 35.43
CA PRO A 244 37.66 34.39 36.59
C PRO A 244 37.46 32.92 36.21
N LYS A 245 38.22 32.13 36.97
CA LYS A 245 38.35 30.67 36.98
C LYS A 245 37.02 29.93 37.19
N ARG A 246 36.88 28.82 36.52
CA ARG A 246 36.01 27.70 36.91
C ARG A 246 36.44 27.14 38.26
N PRO A 247 35.52 26.58 39.02
CA PRO A 247 35.75 25.39 39.80
C PRO A 247 34.93 24.23 39.23
N GLY A 248 35.59 23.09 39.09
CA GLY A 248 34.93 21.83 38.82
C GLY A 248 34.28 21.23 40.08
N ASN A 249 33.24 20.48 39.88
CA ASN A 249 32.70 19.46 40.80
C ASN A 249 31.94 18.47 39.93
N GLY A 250 32.26 17.22 39.90
CA GLY A 250 32.06 16.22 40.91
C GLY A 250 30.68 15.59 40.73
N HIS A 251 30.61 14.47 39.96
CA HIS A 251 29.40 13.62 39.96
C HIS A 251 29.24 12.98 41.34
N GLU A 252 28.19 13.39 42.07
CA GLU A 252 27.60 12.58 43.13
C GLU A 252 26.20 12.16 42.72
N GLY A 253 26.00 10.82 42.75
CA GLY A 253 24.70 10.20 42.56
C GLY A 253 23.73 10.57 43.70
N GLY A 254 22.75 11.39 43.37
CA GLY A 254 21.68 11.76 44.29
C GLY A 254 20.78 10.58 44.61
N LYS A 255 20.93 10.01 45.82
CA LYS A 255 19.94 9.12 46.42
C LYS A 255 18.65 9.93 46.63
N ILE A 256 17.56 9.51 45.96
CA ILE A 256 16.23 10.07 46.17
C ILE A 256 15.86 9.90 47.65
N SER A 257 15.59 11.01 48.35
CA SER A 257 15.22 11.00 49.77
C SER A 257 13.89 10.26 49.91
N THR A 258 13.75 9.47 50.95
CA THR A 258 12.50 8.77 51.31
C THR A 258 11.30 9.71 51.41
N LEU A 259 11.53 10.95 51.81
CA LEU A 259 10.52 12.00 51.82
C LEU A 259 9.97 12.36 50.41
N ALA A 260 10.82 12.34 49.37
CA ALA A 260 10.40 12.59 48.00
C ALA A 260 9.56 11.44 47.44
N VAL A 261 9.89 10.19 47.77
CA VAL A 261 9.09 9.02 47.35
C VAL A 261 7.71 9.04 48.02
N VAL A 262 7.64 9.39 49.33
CA VAL A 262 6.36 9.49 50.03
C VAL A 262 5.50 10.63 49.48
N ALA A 263 6.09 11.76 49.08
CA ALA A 263 5.35 12.87 48.47
C ALA A 263 4.76 12.50 47.10
N ILE A 264 5.48 11.72 46.29
CA ILE A 264 4.99 11.21 45.00
C ILE A 264 3.81 10.25 45.20
N ILE A 265 3.92 9.30 46.14
CA ILE A 265 2.84 8.34 46.43
C ILE A 265 1.56 9.07 46.92
N ILE A 266 1.71 10.08 47.77
CA ILE A 266 0.56 10.87 48.25
C ILE A 266 -0.05 11.67 47.09
N GLY A 267 0.76 12.22 46.17
CA GLY A 267 0.30 12.88 44.95
C GLY A 267 -0.54 11.99 44.06
N ASP A 268 -0.05 10.77 43.79
CA ASP A 268 -0.77 9.81 42.95
C ASP A 268 -2.10 9.35 43.55
N VAL A 269 -2.15 9.14 44.89
CA VAL A 269 -3.40 8.80 45.59
C VAL A 269 -4.42 9.94 45.53
N LEU A 270 -3.98 11.19 45.66
CA LEU A 270 -4.87 12.35 45.53
C LEU A 270 -5.41 12.51 44.11
N VAL A 271 -4.59 12.28 43.06
CA VAL A 271 -5.03 12.33 41.68
C VAL A 271 -6.05 11.23 41.39
N LEU A 272 -5.81 9.99 41.85
CA LEU A 272 -6.76 8.89 41.72
C LEU A 272 -8.09 9.16 42.44
N ALA A 273 -8.05 9.74 43.63
CA ALA A 273 -9.26 10.13 44.37
C ALA A 273 -10.06 11.21 43.60
N LEU A 274 -9.36 12.19 43.04
CA LEU A 274 -9.99 13.27 42.26
C LEU A 274 -10.62 12.74 40.96
N VAL A 275 -9.95 11.87 40.25
CA VAL A 275 -10.48 11.18 39.05
C VAL A 275 -11.69 10.32 39.41
N SER A 276 -11.65 9.61 40.54
CA SER A 276 -12.80 8.81 41.02
C SER A 276 -14.01 9.66 41.35
N VAL A 277 -13.82 10.83 41.97
CA VAL A 277 -14.90 11.79 42.26
C VAL A 277 -15.47 12.38 40.97
N LEU A 278 -14.63 12.73 40.01
CA LEU A 278 -15.08 13.23 38.71
C LEU A 278 -15.88 12.18 37.93
N LEU A 279 -15.44 10.92 37.92
CA LEU A 279 -16.17 9.80 37.31
C LEU A 279 -17.51 9.57 38.05
N TYR A 280 -17.52 9.62 39.40
CA TYR A 280 -18.75 9.49 40.15
C TYR A 280 -19.73 10.65 39.83
N CYS A 281 -19.28 11.91 39.79
CA CYS A 281 -20.11 13.06 39.40
C CYS A 281 -20.62 12.91 37.94
N TYR A 282 -19.79 12.43 37.03
CA TYR A 282 -20.19 12.16 35.63
C TYR A 282 -21.30 11.11 35.55
N PHE A 283 -21.14 9.95 36.20
CA PHE A 283 -22.16 8.91 36.21
C PHE A 283 -23.37 9.18 37.09
N ALA A 284 -23.23 10.01 38.12
CA ALA A 284 -24.35 10.45 38.96
C ALA A 284 -25.20 11.53 38.27
N GLY A 285 -24.55 12.40 37.44
CA GLY A 285 -25.26 13.41 36.65
C GLY A 285 -26.17 12.81 35.57
N GLU A 286 -25.86 11.64 35.10
CA GLU A 286 -26.68 10.94 34.10
C GLU A 286 -27.94 10.29 34.66
N LYS A 287 -28.03 10.10 36.00
CA LYS A 287 -29.19 9.52 36.68
C LYS A 287 -30.24 10.54 37.18
N THR A 288 -29.97 11.83 37.10
CA THR A 288 -30.89 12.87 37.65
C THR A 288 -31.75 13.56 36.60
N ASN A 289 -31.63 13.22 35.30
CA ASN A 289 -32.47 13.83 34.27
C ASN A 289 -33.66 12.94 33.83
N GLY A 290 -34.06 12.00 34.66
CA GLY A 290 -35.11 11.04 34.36
C GLY A 290 -36.20 10.92 35.42
N LYS A 291 -36.60 11.97 36.15
CA LYS A 291 -37.84 11.97 36.95
C LYS A 291 -38.18 13.40 37.42
N ASN A 292 -39.18 13.98 36.80
CA ASN A 292 -40.25 14.75 37.45
C ASN A 292 -41.00 15.54 36.39
N ASN A 293 -42.12 15.04 35.97
CA ASN A 293 -43.35 15.81 36.02
C ASN A 293 -44.55 14.85 35.83
N LYS A 294 -45.07 14.40 36.98
CA LYS A 294 -46.48 14.04 37.14
C LYS A 294 -46.99 14.96 38.22
N ASN A 295 -47.92 15.81 37.88
CA ASN A 295 -49.10 16.07 38.70
C ASN A 295 -49.98 17.12 38.06
N ASN A 296 -51.19 16.68 37.81
CA ASN A 296 -52.48 17.32 38.14
C ASN A 296 -52.87 18.53 37.25
N VAL A 297 -54.10 18.72 36.82
CA VAL A 297 -55.42 18.31 37.26
C VAL A 297 -56.43 18.87 36.24
N GLU A 298 -57.49 18.11 35.99
CA GLU A 298 -58.86 18.53 35.71
C GLU A 298 -59.18 19.72 34.78
N GLY A 299 -59.94 19.35 33.76
CA GLY A 299 -61.27 19.90 33.49
C GLY A 299 -61.29 21.25 32.78
N GLU A 300 -61.70 21.27 31.54
CA GLU A 300 -62.94 21.88 31.05
C GLU A 300 -63.02 21.99 29.53
N LYS A 301 -64.11 21.47 29.02
CA LYS A 301 -64.94 21.93 27.90
C LYS A 301 -64.31 22.45 26.61
N MET A 302 -64.73 21.71 25.58
CA MET A 302 -64.88 22.13 24.19
C MET A 302 -65.13 23.62 23.98
N ILE A 303 -64.33 24.22 23.10
CA ILE A 303 -64.77 25.22 22.14
C ILE A 303 -64.16 24.87 20.78
N TYR A 304 -64.99 24.54 19.83
CA TYR A 304 -64.68 24.53 18.41
C TYR A 304 -64.29 25.94 17.98
N VAL A 305 -63.00 26.13 17.61
CA VAL A 305 -62.61 27.19 16.67
C VAL A 305 -61.69 26.59 15.63
N ASN A 306 -62.29 26.51 14.48
CA ASN A 306 -61.66 26.18 13.21
C ASN A 306 -60.57 27.22 12.92
N SER A 307 -59.27 26.84 12.85
CA SER A 307 -58.25 27.47 12.04
C SER A 307 -56.88 26.84 12.31
N GLY A 308 -56.21 26.35 11.27
CA GLY A 308 -54.77 26.08 11.29
C GLY A 308 -54.42 24.61 11.51
N VAL A 309 -54.60 23.85 10.49
CA VAL A 309 -54.00 22.53 10.30
C VAL A 309 -52.52 22.62 10.61
N ASN A 310 -52.10 22.17 11.77
CA ASN A 310 -50.76 21.63 11.96
C ASN A 310 -50.69 20.40 11.07
N SER A 311 -50.35 20.59 9.79
CA SER A 311 -49.88 19.53 8.95
C SER A 311 -48.63 18.98 9.63
N PHE A 312 -48.74 17.86 10.32
CA PHE A 312 -47.60 16.96 10.50
C PHE A 312 -46.94 16.91 9.16
N GLU A 313 -45.69 17.35 9.02
CA GLU A 313 -44.93 17.27 7.79
C GLU A 313 -44.77 15.78 7.47
N LYS A 314 -45.76 15.24 6.76
CA LYS A 314 -45.68 13.93 6.17
C LYS A 314 -44.51 14.00 5.20
N GLY A 315 -43.40 13.30 5.51
CA GLY A 315 -42.27 13.22 4.61
C GLY A 315 -42.75 12.78 3.22
N ARG A 316 -42.12 13.30 2.18
CA ARG A 316 -42.43 12.94 0.80
C ARG A 316 -41.29 12.13 0.21
N MET A 317 -41.61 11.03 -0.50
CA MET A 317 -40.67 10.31 -1.34
C MET A 317 -40.34 11.15 -2.58
N VAL A 318 -39.05 11.32 -2.88
CA VAL A 318 -38.56 12.05 -4.06
C VAL A 318 -37.76 11.07 -4.93
N PHE A 319 -38.13 10.97 -6.19
CA PHE A 319 -37.53 10.06 -7.19
C PHE A 319 -36.65 10.83 -8.17
N PHE A 320 -35.56 10.21 -8.63
CA PHE A 320 -34.61 10.74 -9.61
C PHE A 320 -34.74 10.10 -11.00
N ASP A 321 -35.59 9.07 -11.08
CA ASP A 321 -35.83 8.32 -12.30
C ASP A 321 -37.35 8.18 -12.47
N ASP A 322 -37.84 8.22 -13.72
CA ASP A 322 -39.26 8.04 -14.04
C ASP A 322 -39.69 6.55 -14.05
N SER A 323 -38.73 5.64 -13.87
CA SER A 323 -39.01 4.21 -13.77
C SER A 323 -39.69 3.87 -12.43
N ARG A 324 -40.86 3.26 -12.52
CA ARG A 324 -41.61 2.62 -11.42
C ARG A 324 -41.52 3.33 -10.06
N ARG A 325 -42.45 4.25 -9.84
CA ARG A 325 -42.63 4.91 -8.55
C ARG A 325 -43.34 3.95 -7.58
N PHE A 326 -42.89 3.94 -6.35
CA PHE A 326 -43.50 3.23 -5.23
C PHE A 326 -43.71 4.22 -4.07
N GLU A 327 -44.65 3.91 -3.18
CA GLU A 327 -44.92 4.74 -2.02
C GLU A 327 -44.10 4.26 -0.80
N LEU A 328 -44.06 5.07 0.26
CA LEU A 328 -43.40 4.65 1.52
C LEU A 328 -44.08 3.41 2.10
N GLU A 329 -45.36 3.31 1.95
CA GLU A 329 -46.18 2.20 2.39
C GLU A 329 -45.79 0.89 1.71
N ASP A 330 -45.39 0.91 0.45
CA ASP A 330 -44.87 -0.25 -0.29
C ASP A 330 -43.54 -0.73 0.30
N LEU A 331 -42.65 0.19 0.67
CA LEU A 331 -41.40 -0.16 1.37
C LEU A 331 -41.64 -0.71 2.77
N LEU A 332 -42.68 -0.23 3.47
CA LEU A 332 -43.02 -0.72 4.81
C LEU A 332 -43.68 -2.12 4.78
N ARG A 333 -44.35 -2.47 3.68
CA ARG A 333 -44.92 -3.79 3.44
C ARG A 333 -43.94 -4.78 2.85
N ALA A 334 -42.88 -4.28 2.20
CA ALA A 334 -41.89 -5.10 1.52
C ALA A 334 -41.23 -6.12 2.45
N SER A 335 -40.99 -7.30 1.93
CA SER A 335 -40.11 -8.26 2.60
C SER A 335 -38.71 -7.70 2.71
N ALA A 336 -38.23 -7.50 3.92
CA ALA A 336 -36.95 -6.84 4.18
C ALA A 336 -35.92 -7.78 4.78
N GLU A 337 -34.75 -7.90 4.12
CA GLU A 337 -33.59 -8.64 4.60
C GLU A 337 -32.45 -7.65 4.92
N MET A 338 -31.83 -7.78 6.09
CA MET A 338 -30.73 -6.87 6.48
C MET A 338 -29.45 -7.22 5.72
N LEU A 339 -28.98 -6.31 4.86
CA LEU A 339 -27.72 -6.43 4.13
C LEU A 339 -26.49 -6.05 4.97
N GLY A 340 -26.66 -5.13 5.92
CA GLY A 340 -25.55 -4.72 6.79
C GLY A 340 -25.84 -3.51 7.66
N LYS A 341 -25.05 -3.37 8.73
CA LYS A 341 -25.16 -2.27 9.70
C LYS A 341 -23.81 -1.55 9.82
N GLY A 342 -23.79 -0.25 9.57
CA GLY A 342 -22.56 0.56 9.57
C GLY A 342 -22.67 1.87 10.35
N GLY A 343 -21.62 2.71 10.26
CA GLY A 343 -21.59 4.04 10.87
C GLY A 343 -22.67 4.98 10.35
N LEU A 344 -22.98 4.89 9.05
CA LEU A 344 -23.97 5.76 8.39
C LEU A 344 -25.41 5.30 8.60
N GLY A 345 -25.64 4.04 8.95
CA GLY A 345 -26.99 3.49 9.10
C GLY A 345 -27.04 1.98 8.85
N THR A 346 -28.24 1.49 8.56
CA THR A 346 -28.48 0.08 8.24
C THR A 346 -29.04 -0.03 6.83
N ALA A 347 -28.54 -0.97 6.04
CA ALA A 347 -29.01 -1.26 4.70
C ALA A 347 -29.84 -2.54 4.69
N TYR A 348 -30.94 -2.51 3.94
CA TYR A 348 -31.86 -3.61 3.76
C TYR A 348 -32.08 -3.88 2.27
N LYS A 349 -32.25 -5.16 1.90
CA LYS A 349 -32.85 -5.56 0.64
C LYS A 349 -34.36 -5.54 0.84
N ALA A 350 -35.07 -4.83 0.01
CA ALA A 350 -36.52 -4.79 0.02
C ALA A 350 -37.06 -5.38 -1.29
N VAL A 351 -37.97 -6.36 -1.17
CA VAL A 351 -38.70 -6.94 -2.30
C VAL A 351 -40.09 -6.36 -2.28
N LEU A 352 -40.40 -5.51 -3.25
CA LEU A 352 -41.72 -4.88 -3.39
C LEU A 352 -42.75 -5.86 -3.90
N ASP A 353 -44.05 -5.55 -3.71
CA ASP A 353 -45.17 -6.40 -4.12
C ASP A 353 -45.19 -6.69 -5.63
N ASP A 354 -44.63 -5.81 -6.44
CA ASP A 354 -44.48 -5.98 -7.90
C ASP A 354 -43.27 -6.87 -8.30
N GLY A 355 -42.56 -7.43 -7.33
CA GLY A 355 -41.37 -8.26 -7.50
C GLY A 355 -40.09 -7.45 -7.74
N ASN A 356 -40.12 -6.09 -7.75
CA ASN A 356 -38.93 -5.26 -7.89
C ASN A 356 -38.09 -5.31 -6.59
N VAL A 357 -36.76 -5.41 -6.75
CA VAL A 357 -35.83 -5.48 -5.63
C VAL A 357 -35.01 -4.20 -5.54
N VAL A 358 -35.03 -3.56 -4.38
CA VAL A 358 -34.28 -2.33 -4.12
C VAL A 358 -33.42 -2.48 -2.85
N ALA A 359 -32.36 -1.70 -2.78
CA ALA A 359 -31.57 -1.57 -1.57
C ALA A 359 -31.98 -0.28 -0.83
N VAL A 360 -32.45 -0.41 0.41
CA VAL A 360 -32.92 0.71 1.23
C VAL A 360 -31.95 0.95 2.36
N LYS A 361 -31.35 2.12 2.41
CA LYS A 361 -30.47 2.53 3.49
C LYS A 361 -31.20 3.47 4.46
N ARG A 362 -31.40 3.01 5.67
CA ARG A 362 -31.93 3.78 6.77
C ARG A 362 -30.79 4.50 7.46
N LEU A 363 -30.74 5.83 7.36
CA LEU A 363 -29.71 6.64 7.98
C LEU A 363 -29.92 6.78 9.49
N LYS A 364 -28.83 6.90 10.25
CA LYS A 364 -28.89 7.27 11.66
C LYS A 364 -29.31 8.73 11.82
N GLU A 365 -29.90 9.07 12.96
CA GLU A 365 -30.53 10.38 13.27
C GLU A 365 -29.65 11.61 13.05
N VAL A 366 -28.32 11.48 13.02
CA VAL A 366 -27.41 12.60 12.98
C VAL A 366 -27.06 12.94 11.54
N VAL A 367 -27.88 13.75 10.88
CA VAL A 367 -27.56 14.44 9.63
C VAL A 367 -27.14 15.86 9.98
N VAL A 368 -25.91 16.22 9.62
CA VAL A 368 -25.39 17.58 9.80
C VAL A 368 -26.08 18.50 8.80
N GLY A 369 -26.57 19.65 9.22
CA GLY A 369 -27.05 20.70 8.31
C GLY A 369 -28.57 20.75 8.07
N GLY A 370 -29.36 19.79 8.57
CA GLY A 370 -30.83 19.82 8.47
C GLY A 370 -31.38 19.36 7.09
N ARG A 371 -32.69 19.64 6.88
CA ARG A 371 -33.44 19.16 5.70
C ARG A 371 -32.91 19.75 4.39
N ARG A 372 -32.65 21.03 4.34
CA ARG A 372 -32.26 21.74 3.12
C ARG A 372 -30.92 21.24 2.57
N GLU A 373 -29.94 21.09 3.44
CA GLU A 373 -28.61 20.60 3.09
C GLU A 373 -28.67 19.13 2.65
N PHE A 374 -29.50 18.32 3.30
CA PHE A 374 -29.76 16.94 2.90
C PHE A 374 -30.37 16.87 1.50
N GLU A 375 -31.43 17.63 1.23
CA GLU A 375 -32.12 17.65 -0.07
C GLU A 375 -31.18 18.14 -1.18
N GLN A 376 -30.39 19.20 -0.94
CA GLN A 376 -29.39 19.69 -1.88
C GLN A 376 -28.34 18.61 -2.21
N GLN A 377 -27.87 17.89 -1.20
CA GLN A 377 -26.91 16.81 -1.40
C GLN A 377 -27.54 15.67 -2.20
N MET A 378 -28.76 15.25 -1.88
CA MET A 378 -29.47 14.22 -2.61
C MET A 378 -29.73 14.61 -4.07
N GLU A 379 -30.07 15.87 -4.35
CA GLU A 379 -30.22 16.40 -5.71
C GLU A 379 -28.94 16.23 -6.53
N VAL A 380 -27.77 16.53 -5.95
CA VAL A 380 -26.49 16.35 -6.62
C VAL A 380 -26.21 14.86 -6.86
N LEU A 381 -26.37 14.03 -5.82
CA LEU A 381 -26.08 12.59 -5.88
C LEU A 381 -27.05 11.85 -6.83
N GLY A 382 -28.30 12.28 -6.85
CA GLY A 382 -29.34 11.69 -7.71
C GLY A 382 -29.13 11.90 -9.21
N ARG A 383 -28.27 12.86 -9.61
CA ARG A 383 -27.92 13.08 -11.02
C ARG A 383 -26.76 12.21 -11.52
N LEU A 384 -26.00 11.56 -10.63
CA LEU A 384 -24.88 10.71 -11.03
C LEU A 384 -25.40 9.41 -11.67
N ARG A 385 -25.04 9.18 -12.93
CA ARG A 385 -25.34 7.95 -13.67
C ARG A 385 -24.09 7.47 -14.38
N HIS A 386 -23.57 6.32 -13.98
CA HIS A 386 -22.38 5.71 -14.56
C HIS A 386 -22.38 4.19 -14.33
N ALA A 387 -21.85 3.42 -15.27
CA ALA A 387 -21.84 1.96 -15.20
C ALA A 387 -21.14 1.40 -13.96
N ASN A 388 -20.18 2.14 -13.39
CA ASN A 388 -19.43 1.72 -12.19
C ASN A 388 -19.81 2.52 -10.93
N VAL A 389 -21.01 3.12 -10.89
CA VAL A 389 -21.55 3.82 -9.72
C VAL A 389 -22.95 3.28 -9.45
N VAL A 390 -23.29 3.03 -8.18
CA VAL A 390 -24.63 2.59 -7.80
C VAL A 390 -25.60 3.77 -7.90
N SER A 391 -26.64 3.61 -8.69
CA SER A 391 -27.60 4.70 -8.93
C SER A 391 -28.49 4.93 -7.72
N LEU A 392 -28.65 6.19 -7.35
CA LEU A 392 -29.64 6.63 -6.39
C LEU A 392 -31.01 6.72 -7.08
N LYS A 393 -32.01 5.93 -6.62
CA LYS A 393 -33.37 5.91 -7.17
C LYS A 393 -34.28 6.95 -6.52
N ALA A 394 -34.29 6.98 -5.20
CA ALA A 394 -35.16 7.85 -4.43
C ALA A 394 -34.60 8.15 -3.05
N TYR A 395 -35.14 9.17 -2.41
CA TYR A 395 -34.95 9.39 -0.98
C TYR A 395 -36.26 9.78 -0.31
N TYR A 396 -36.30 9.53 1.01
CA TYR A 396 -37.34 9.97 1.91
C TYR A 396 -36.74 10.76 3.06
N PHE A 397 -37.32 11.90 3.39
CA PHE A 397 -36.90 12.72 4.52
C PHE A 397 -38.09 13.09 5.39
N ALA A 398 -38.06 12.64 6.63
CA ALA A 398 -38.94 13.11 7.71
C ALA A 398 -38.08 13.43 8.95
N LYS A 399 -38.68 14.06 9.96
CA LYS A 399 -37.99 14.43 11.20
C LYS A 399 -37.27 13.24 11.84
N ASP A 400 -37.95 12.11 11.94
CA ASP A 400 -37.49 10.93 12.68
C ASP A 400 -36.98 9.80 11.75
N GLU A 401 -37.15 9.92 10.43
CA GLU A 401 -36.80 8.88 9.48
C GLU A 401 -36.16 9.45 8.21
N LYS A 402 -35.06 8.87 7.79
CA LYS A 402 -34.36 9.23 6.56
C LYS A 402 -33.95 7.96 5.83
N LEU A 403 -34.50 7.78 4.61
CA LEU A 403 -34.23 6.62 3.78
C LEU A 403 -33.58 7.07 2.47
N ILE A 404 -32.63 6.28 1.99
CA ILE A 404 -32.04 6.41 0.66
C ILE A 404 -32.23 5.07 -0.04
N VAL A 405 -32.78 5.13 -1.25
CA VAL A 405 -33.09 3.94 -2.05
C VAL A 405 -32.16 3.87 -3.25
N TYR A 406 -31.50 2.73 -3.40
CA TYR A 406 -30.54 2.43 -4.46
C TYR A 406 -30.95 1.22 -5.29
N ASP A 407 -30.31 1.03 -6.43
CA ASP A 407 -30.32 -0.25 -7.13
C ASP A 407 -29.76 -1.35 -6.23
N TYR A 408 -30.42 -2.52 -6.24
CA TYR A 408 -29.92 -3.68 -5.51
C TYR A 408 -28.80 -4.36 -6.29
N MET A 409 -27.69 -4.68 -5.59
CA MET A 409 -26.54 -5.38 -6.16
C MET A 409 -26.51 -6.82 -5.66
N PRO A 410 -26.81 -7.82 -6.53
CA PRO A 410 -27.06 -9.19 -6.08
C PRO A 410 -25.82 -9.91 -5.56
N ASN A 411 -24.62 -9.60 -6.08
CA ASN A 411 -23.39 -10.27 -5.69
C ASN A 411 -22.71 -9.64 -4.45
N GLY A 412 -23.41 -8.74 -3.74
CA GLY A 412 -22.97 -8.21 -2.46
C GLY A 412 -21.79 -7.24 -2.58
N ASN A 413 -20.91 -7.22 -1.59
CA ASN A 413 -19.78 -6.31 -1.51
C ASN A 413 -18.43 -7.04 -1.55
N LEU A 414 -17.41 -6.33 -1.99
CA LEU A 414 -16.06 -6.86 -2.14
C LEU A 414 -15.46 -7.37 -0.82
N PHE A 415 -15.76 -6.70 0.32
CA PHE A 415 -15.26 -7.15 1.63
C PHE A 415 -15.71 -8.58 1.94
N TRP A 416 -16.99 -8.88 1.70
CA TRP A 416 -17.53 -10.21 1.96
C TRP A 416 -16.92 -11.26 1.03
N LEU A 417 -16.66 -10.90 -0.22
CA LEU A 417 -16.03 -11.79 -1.20
C LEU A 417 -14.57 -12.09 -0.89
N LEU A 418 -13.83 -11.11 -0.36
CA LEU A 418 -12.41 -11.29 0.02
C LEU A 418 -12.25 -11.99 1.37
N HIS A 419 -13.03 -11.57 2.38
CA HIS A 419 -12.82 -11.93 3.79
C HIS A 419 -13.93 -12.79 4.39
N GLY A 420 -15.02 -13.00 3.67
CA GLY A 420 -16.11 -13.88 4.10
C GLY A 420 -15.63 -15.31 4.36
N ASN A 421 -16.54 -16.21 4.65
CA ASN A 421 -16.22 -17.58 5.03
C ASN A 421 -15.17 -18.23 4.10
N ARG A 422 -13.93 -18.35 4.55
CA ARG A 422 -12.82 -18.99 3.83
C ARG A 422 -12.78 -20.52 4.00
N GLY A 423 -13.90 -21.13 4.43
CA GLY A 423 -14.05 -22.57 4.59
C GLY A 423 -14.17 -23.37 3.28
N PRO A 424 -14.23 -24.71 3.38
CA PRO A 424 -14.40 -25.59 2.23
C PRO A 424 -15.64 -25.21 1.41
N GLY A 425 -15.50 -25.20 0.08
CA GLY A 425 -16.59 -24.87 -0.84
C GLY A 425 -16.69 -23.40 -1.26
N ARG A 426 -15.81 -22.51 -0.77
CA ARG A 426 -15.70 -21.15 -1.29
C ARG A 426 -14.97 -21.17 -2.64
N THR A 427 -15.49 -20.41 -3.60
CA THR A 427 -14.78 -20.07 -4.84
C THR A 427 -13.99 -18.78 -4.63
N PRO A 428 -12.65 -18.81 -4.65
CA PRO A 428 -11.83 -17.59 -4.55
C PRO A 428 -12.10 -16.64 -5.72
N LEU A 429 -11.93 -15.33 -5.47
CA LEU A 429 -11.88 -14.36 -6.55
C LEU A 429 -10.59 -14.57 -7.35
N ASP A 430 -10.74 -14.94 -8.62
CA ASP A 430 -9.62 -15.09 -9.54
C ASP A 430 -8.96 -13.74 -9.86
N TRP A 431 -7.77 -13.80 -10.47
CA TRP A 431 -7.01 -12.61 -10.80
C TRP A 431 -7.76 -11.69 -11.77
N SER A 432 -8.33 -12.22 -12.83
CA SER A 432 -9.03 -11.44 -13.85
C SER A 432 -10.24 -10.71 -13.26
N THR A 433 -10.96 -11.35 -12.36
CA THR A 433 -12.06 -10.75 -11.60
C THR A 433 -11.57 -9.66 -10.66
N ARG A 434 -10.45 -9.87 -9.94
CA ARG A 434 -9.87 -8.83 -9.07
C ARG A 434 -9.41 -7.61 -9.86
N LEU A 435 -8.76 -7.80 -11.00
CA LEU A 435 -8.34 -6.72 -11.89
C LEU A 435 -9.55 -5.96 -12.46
N LYS A 436 -10.58 -6.67 -12.93
CA LYS A 436 -11.84 -6.10 -13.40
C LYS A 436 -12.52 -5.25 -12.32
N ILE A 437 -12.53 -5.72 -11.07
CA ILE A 437 -13.08 -4.98 -9.91
C ILE A 437 -12.25 -3.72 -9.66
N ALA A 438 -10.92 -3.81 -9.66
CA ALA A 438 -10.03 -2.67 -9.47
C ALA A 438 -10.26 -1.59 -10.55
N ALA A 439 -10.31 -2.00 -11.83
CA ALA A 439 -10.56 -1.11 -12.95
C ALA A 439 -11.96 -0.47 -12.90
N GLY A 440 -12.99 -1.25 -12.59
CA GLY A 440 -14.35 -0.73 -12.45
C GLY A 440 -14.48 0.27 -11.30
N ALA A 441 -13.90 -0.03 -10.13
CA ALA A 441 -13.89 0.88 -8.99
C ALA A 441 -13.12 2.17 -9.29
N ALA A 442 -11.98 2.07 -10.01
CA ALA A 442 -11.22 3.24 -10.46
C ALA A 442 -12.03 4.14 -11.38
N ARG A 443 -12.70 3.55 -12.40
CA ARG A 443 -13.58 4.30 -13.34
C ARG A 443 -14.74 4.99 -12.59
N GLY A 444 -15.38 4.28 -11.66
CA GLY A 444 -16.46 4.85 -10.84
C GLY A 444 -15.99 6.04 -10.00
N LEU A 445 -14.84 5.92 -9.34
CA LEU A 445 -14.27 6.99 -8.52
C LEU A 445 -13.78 8.17 -9.38
N ALA A 446 -13.15 7.92 -10.52
CA ALA A 446 -12.75 8.96 -11.46
C ALA A 446 -13.97 9.76 -11.97
N PHE A 447 -15.07 9.08 -12.31
CA PHE A 447 -16.32 9.72 -12.69
C PHE A 447 -16.87 10.62 -11.57
N ILE A 448 -16.88 10.17 -10.30
CA ILE A 448 -17.32 11.00 -9.17
C ILE A 448 -16.45 12.25 -9.04
N HIS A 449 -15.13 12.14 -9.23
CA HIS A 449 -14.19 13.24 -9.10
C HIS A 449 -14.33 14.29 -10.22
N THR A 450 -14.74 13.88 -11.42
CA THR A 450 -14.90 14.77 -12.59
C THR A 450 -16.31 15.32 -12.71
N PHE A 451 -17.31 14.64 -12.16
CA PHE A 451 -18.70 15.07 -12.22
C PHE A 451 -18.92 16.40 -11.52
N GLY A 452 -19.58 17.34 -12.22
CA GLY A 452 -19.97 18.62 -11.65
C GLY A 452 -18.80 19.59 -11.41
N SER A 453 -17.70 19.49 -12.18
CA SER A 453 -16.66 20.53 -12.15
C SER A 453 -17.29 21.93 -12.31
N PRO A 454 -17.12 22.87 -11.33
CA PRO A 454 -16.00 23.01 -10.38
C PRO A 454 -16.26 22.49 -8.95
N LEU A 455 -17.36 21.78 -8.68
CA LEU A 455 -17.76 21.38 -7.32
C LEU A 455 -16.80 20.41 -6.59
N LYS A 456 -15.82 19.80 -7.30
CA LYS A 456 -14.82 18.87 -6.75
C LYS A 456 -15.44 17.84 -5.81
N LEU A 457 -16.39 17.06 -6.32
CA LEU A 457 -17.02 16.01 -5.51
C LEU A 457 -16.00 15.02 -4.98
N THR A 458 -16.25 14.50 -3.79
CA THR A 458 -15.47 13.47 -3.14
C THR A 458 -16.37 12.34 -2.71
N HIS A 459 -15.84 11.13 -2.69
CA HIS A 459 -16.55 10.00 -2.10
C HIS A 459 -16.52 10.08 -0.57
N GLY A 460 -15.34 10.27 0.00
CA GLY A 460 -15.08 10.47 1.43
C GLY A 460 -15.17 9.23 2.31
N ASN A 461 -15.41 8.02 1.72
CA ASN A 461 -15.49 6.76 2.46
C ASN A 461 -15.24 5.53 1.55
N ILE A 462 -14.19 5.58 0.73
CA ILE A 462 -13.77 4.43 -0.11
C ILE A 462 -13.27 3.30 0.80
N LYS A 463 -13.82 2.10 0.58
CA LYS A 463 -13.45 0.84 1.26
C LYS A 463 -14.15 -0.36 0.58
N SER A 464 -13.69 -1.57 0.81
CA SER A 464 -14.20 -2.79 0.18
C SER A 464 -15.69 -3.06 0.46
N THR A 465 -16.23 -2.65 1.61
CA THR A 465 -17.68 -2.76 1.90
C THR A 465 -18.56 -1.82 1.06
N ASN A 466 -17.96 -0.81 0.42
CA ASN A 466 -18.64 0.16 -0.43
C ASN A 466 -18.37 -0.05 -1.93
N ILE A 467 -17.69 -1.14 -2.28
CA ILE A 467 -17.57 -1.63 -3.65
C ILE A 467 -18.53 -2.81 -3.78
N LEU A 468 -19.64 -2.60 -4.47
CA LEU A 468 -20.67 -3.60 -4.70
C LEU A 468 -20.49 -4.25 -6.07
N LEU A 469 -21.00 -5.46 -6.23
CA LEU A 469 -20.92 -6.19 -7.49
C LEU A 469 -22.33 -6.44 -8.04
N ASP A 470 -22.51 -6.10 -9.32
CA ASP A 470 -23.72 -6.43 -10.04
C ASP A 470 -23.76 -7.92 -10.42
N ASP A 471 -24.81 -8.37 -11.12
CA ASP A 471 -25.01 -9.74 -11.57
C ASP A 471 -23.90 -10.27 -12.48
N SER A 472 -23.21 -9.39 -13.18
CA SER A 472 -22.09 -9.69 -14.07
C SER A 472 -20.70 -9.51 -13.40
N ASN A 473 -20.66 -9.36 -12.08
CA ASN A 473 -19.48 -9.08 -11.27
C ASN A 473 -18.74 -7.77 -11.66
N ASN A 474 -19.45 -6.79 -12.24
CA ASN A 474 -18.86 -5.48 -12.43
C ASN A 474 -18.91 -4.69 -11.13
N ALA A 475 -17.80 -4.03 -10.82
CA ALA A 475 -17.72 -3.20 -9.62
C ALA A 475 -18.54 -1.92 -9.78
N ARG A 476 -19.30 -1.59 -8.73
CA ARG A 476 -20.08 -0.37 -8.60
C ARG A 476 -19.80 0.30 -7.28
N VAL A 477 -19.34 1.55 -7.32
CA VAL A 477 -19.02 2.36 -6.13
C VAL A 477 -20.32 2.83 -5.50
N SER A 478 -20.50 2.57 -4.20
CA SER A 478 -21.69 2.92 -3.41
C SER A 478 -21.37 3.89 -2.27
N ASP A 479 -22.38 4.50 -1.66
CA ASP A 479 -22.26 5.40 -0.49
C ASP A 479 -21.43 6.68 -0.73
N PHE A 480 -21.25 7.09 -1.97
CA PHE A 480 -20.51 8.28 -2.33
C PHE A 480 -21.22 9.56 -1.85
N GLY A 481 -20.42 10.55 -1.45
CA GLY A 481 -20.90 11.88 -1.07
C GLY A 481 -21.70 11.96 0.24
N LEU A 482 -21.98 10.85 0.93
CA LEU A 482 -22.70 10.85 2.20
C LEU A 482 -21.85 11.41 3.35
N SER A 483 -20.53 11.43 3.19
CA SER A 483 -19.60 11.99 4.17
C SER A 483 -19.81 13.48 4.44
N SER A 484 -20.40 14.22 3.50
CA SER A 484 -20.70 15.67 3.64
C SER A 484 -21.85 15.97 4.61
N ILE A 485 -22.79 15.03 4.73
CA ILE A 485 -24.00 15.16 5.56
C ILE A 485 -23.94 14.32 6.84
N THR A 486 -22.82 13.67 7.10
CA THR A 486 -22.65 12.74 8.22
C THR A 486 -21.62 13.28 9.21
N PRO A 487 -21.81 13.11 10.55
CA PRO A 487 -20.81 13.47 11.53
C PRO A 487 -19.53 12.67 11.32
N GLN A 488 -18.39 13.30 11.49
CA GLN A 488 -17.08 12.65 11.34
C GLN A 488 -16.90 11.45 12.29
N SER A 489 -17.51 11.48 13.48
CA SER A 489 -17.49 10.35 14.42
C SER A 489 -18.09 9.06 13.85
N ALA A 490 -19.02 9.15 12.89
CA ALA A 490 -19.60 7.99 12.22
C ALA A 490 -18.66 7.42 11.14
N ILE A 491 -17.76 8.25 10.58
CA ILE A 491 -16.78 7.89 9.55
C ILE A 491 -15.49 7.33 10.17
N LEU A 492 -15.19 7.65 11.44
CA LEU A 492 -13.98 7.19 12.16
C LEU A 492 -13.83 5.66 12.23
N ARG A 493 -14.92 4.91 12.02
CA ARG A 493 -14.88 3.42 11.99
C ARG A 493 -14.22 2.81 10.75
N SER A 494 -13.78 3.63 9.79
CA SER A 494 -13.03 3.20 8.60
C SER A 494 -11.53 3.51 8.74
N ALA A 495 -10.96 3.37 9.95
CA ALA A 495 -9.62 3.83 10.30
C ALA A 495 -8.54 3.30 9.34
N GLY A 496 -8.60 2.04 8.94
CA GLY A 496 -7.58 1.42 8.07
C GLY A 496 -7.50 1.97 6.64
N TYR A 497 -8.51 2.72 6.16
CA TYR A 497 -8.49 3.33 4.82
C TYR A 497 -8.21 4.83 4.84
N ARG A 498 -8.05 5.41 6.03
CA ARG A 498 -8.01 6.85 6.18
C ARG A 498 -6.64 7.43 5.85
N ALA A 499 -6.62 8.46 5.02
CA ALA A 499 -5.40 9.16 4.67
C ALA A 499 -4.77 9.87 5.89
N PRO A 500 -3.42 9.91 6.00
CA PRO A 500 -2.72 10.43 7.16
C PRO A 500 -3.10 11.86 7.53
N GLU A 501 -3.29 12.73 6.54
CA GLU A 501 -3.67 14.14 6.73
C GLU A 501 -5.04 14.33 7.37
N LEU A 502 -5.92 13.33 7.24
CA LEU A 502 -7.23 13.35 7.90
C LEU A 502 -7.17 12.82 9.33
N SER A 503 -6.14 12.05 9.69
CA SER A 503 -5.96 11.48 11.02
C SER A 503 -5.39 12.52 12.00
N LEU A 504 -4.57 13.45 11.50
CA LEU A 504 -3.92 14.50 12.29
C LEU A 504 -4.87 15.62 12.74
N SER A 505 -6.06 15.74 12.16
CA SER A 505 -7.02 16.79 12.45
C SER A 505 -8.45 16.29 12.27
N ASN A 506 -9.20 16.19 13.35
CA ASN A 506 -10.61 15.78 13.33
C ASN A 506 -11.54 16.78 12.60
N THR A 507 -11.02 17.91 12.11
CA THR A 507 -11.80 18.98 11.46
C THR A 507 -11.65 19.03 9.95
N ARG A 508 -10.70 18.27 9.34
CA ARG A 508 -10.48 18.31 7.90
C ARG A 508 -11.52 17.46 7.16
N LYS A 509 -12.15 18.08 6.16
CA LYS A 509 -13.07 17.41 5.25
C LYS A 509 -12.30 16.49 4.29
N PRO A 510 -12.88 15.35 3.85
CA PRO A 510 -12.32 14.53 2.81
C PRO A 510 -12.03 15.32 1.53
N THR A 511 -10.98 14.93 0.82
CA THR A 511 -10.56 15.53 -0.46
C THR A 511 -10.44 14.43 -1.51
N GLN A 512 -10.39 14.80 -2.79
CA GLN A 512 -10.14 13.83 -3.87
C GLN A 512 -8.81 13.09 -3.67
N LYS A 513 -7.78 13.75 -3.14
CA LYS A 513 -6.48 13.12 -2.81
C LYS A 513 -6.56 12.15 -1.64
N SER A 514 -7.46 12.38 -0.68
CA SER A 514 -7.72 11.40 0.38
C SER A 514 -8.51 10.18 -0.13
N ASP A 515 -9.39 10.36 -1.12
CA ASP A 515 -10.07 9.24 -1.79
C ASP A 515 -9.08 8.38 -2.57
N VAL A 516 -8.10 8.99 -3.26
CA VAL A 516 -7.00 8.28 -3.94
C VAL A 516 -6.20 7.42 -2.96
N TYR A 517 -5.89 7.96 -1.78
CA TYR A 517 -5.21 7.19 -0.73
C TYR A 517 -6.03 5.96 -0.30
N SER A 518 -7.32 6.18 0.00
CA SER A 518 -8.23 5.09 0.38
C SER A 518 -8.37 4.04 -0.73
N PHE A 519 -8.35 4.47 -2.00
CA PHE A 519 -8.34 3.59 -3.16
C PHE A 519 -7.04 2.78 -3.26
N GLY A 520 -5.89 3.37 -2.99
CA GLY A 520 -4.61 2.65 -2.92
C GLY A 520 -4.63 1.52 -1.88
N ILE A 521 -5.24 1.77 -0.71
CA ILE A 521 -5.45 0.73 0.32
C ILE A 521 -6.39 -0.37 -0.17
N LEU A 522 -7.45 -0.02 -0.90
CA LEU A 522 -8.35 -0.98 -1.53
C LEU A 522 -7.61 -1.90 -2.52
N LEU A 523 -6.67 -1.35 -3.31
CA LEU A 523 -5.83 -2.16 -4.20
C LEU A 523 -4.90 -3.09 -3.41
N MET A 524 -4.30 -2.61 -2.32
CA MET A 524 -3.49 -3.48 -1.44
C MET A 524 -4.33 -4.60 -0.83
N GLU A 525 -5.55 -4.32 -0.40
CA GLU A 525 -6.49 -5.31 0.12
C GLU A 525 -6.83 -6.38 -0.94
N LEU A 526 -7.10 -5.98 -2.20
CA LEU A 526 -7.33 -6.88 -3.33
C LEU A 526 -6.14 -7.78 -3.63
N LEU A 527 -4.92 -7.25 -3.54
CA LEU A 527 -3.69 -7.96 -3.87
C LEU A 527 -3.22 -8.90 -2.76
N THR A 528 -3.39 -8.50 -1.51
CA THR A 528 -2.87 -9.23 -0.35
C THR A 528 -3.89 -10.17 0.29
N GLY A 529 -5.17 -9.97 0.03
CA GLY A 529 -6.26 -10.66 0.72
C GLY A 529 -6.33 -10.33 2.23
N LYS A 530 -5.60 -9.30 2.70
CA LYS A 530 -5.52 -8.90 4.11
C LYS A 530 -6.41 -7.69 4.37
N CYS A 531 -7.07 -7.68 5.54
CA CYS A 531 -7.81 -6.49 5.98
C CYS A 531 -6.87 -5.31 6.24
N PRO A 532 -7.28 -4.05 5.97
CA PRO A 532 -6.44 -2.87 6.14
C PRO A 532 -5.92 -2.60 7.55
N MET A 533 -6.60 -3.15 8.55
CA MET A 533 -6.11 -3.17 9.93
C MET A 533 -6.05 -4.62 10.39
N MET A 534 -4.86 -5.14 10.54
CA MET A 534 -4.60 -6.49 11.04
C MET A 534 -4.17 -6.44 12.50
N ALA A 535 -4.55 -7.45 13.28
CA ALA A 535 -3.93 -7.74 14.56
C ALA A 535 -2.91 -8.87 14.34
N GLU A 536 -1.64 -8.56 14.42
CA GLU A 536 -0.56 -9.53 14.35
C GLU A 536 0.23 -9.47 15.67
N ASN A 537 0.36 -10.60 16.35
CA ASN A 537 1.06 -10.71 17.66
C ASN A 537 0.61 -9.70 18.74
N GLY A 538 -0.65 -9.24 18.70
CA GLY A 538 -1.19 -8.27 19.66
C GLY A 538 -0.96 -6.79 19.30
N GLU A 539 -0.25 -6.50 18.22
CA GLU A 539 -0.12 -5.15 17.65
C GLU A 539 -1.02 -4.98 16.42
N VAL A 540 -1.63 -3.81 16.32
CA VAL A 540 -2.42 -3.45 15.13
C VAL A 540 -1.47 -2.94 14.05
N VAL A 541 -1.24 -3.75 13.03
CA VAL A 541 -0.39 -3.38 11.88
C VAL A 541 -1.25 -2.76 10.81
N ASP A 542 -0.86 -1.56 10.39
CA ASP A 542 -1.46 -0.82 9.29
C ASP A 542 -1.03 -1.43 7.93
N LEU A 543 -1.98 -1.83 7.09
CA LEU A 543 -1.71 -2.53 5.83
C LEU A 543 -0.70 -1.80 4.92
N PRO A 544 -0.78 -0.48 4.68
CA PRO A 544 0.25 0.23 3.92
C PRO A 544 1.65 0.13 4.50
N ARG A 545 1.78 0.22 5.82
CA ARG A 545 3.07 0.07 6.50
C ARG A 545 3.62 -1.35 6.35
N TRP A 546 2.75 -2.34 6.53
CA TRP A 546 3.14 -3.74 6.34
C TRP A 546 3.58 -4.01 4.90
N VAL A 547 2.79 -3.60 3.90
CA VAL A 547 3.18 -3.72 2.48
C VAL A 547 4.50 -3.02 2.21
N GLN A 548 4.68 -1.80 2.72
CA GLN A 548 5.93 -1.05 2.54
C GLN A 548 7.13 -1.73 3.22
N SER A 549 6.96 -2.36 4.38
CA SER A 549 8.04 -3.11 5.04
C SER A 549 8.41 -4.35 4.24
N VAL A 550 7.43 -5.18 3.86
CA VAL A 550 7.68 -6.40 3.07
C VAL A 550 8.24 -6.08 1.68
N VAL A 551 7.70 -5.04 1.02
CA VAL A 551 8.21 -4.57 -0.27
C VAL A 551 9.59 -3.92 -0.12
N ARG A 552 9.92 -3.33 1.04
CA ARG A 552 11.25 -2.78 1.35
C ARG A 552 12.27 -3.91 1.59
N GLU A 553 11.86 -4.95 2.31
CA GLU A 553 12.74 -6.07 2.64
C GLU A 553 12.91 -6.99 1.44
N GLU A 554 11.84 -7.35 0.75
CA GLU A 554 11.86 -8.12 -0.52
C GLU A 554 10.47 -8.15 -1.17
N TRP A 555 10.43 -8.09 -2.52
CA TRP A 555 9.26 -8.50 -3.28
C TRP A 555 9.11 -10.04 -3.19
N THR A 556 8.68 -10.53 -2.06
CA THR A 556 8.41 -11.96 -1.89
C THR A 556 6.98 -12.27 -2.31
N LYS A 557 6.74 -13.51 -2.77
CA LYS A 557 5.38 -14.03 -3.02
C LYS A 557 4.48 -13.90 -1.79
N GLU A 558 5.07 -13.68 -0.62
CA GLU A 558 4.38 -13.50 0.67
C GLU A 558 3.52 -12.25 0.77
N VAL A 559 3.77 -11.22 -0.06
CA VAL A 559 2.93 -10.00 -0.08
C VAL A 559 1.56 -10.30 -0.67
N PHE A 560 1.50 -11.20 -1.66
CA PHE A 560 0.28 -11.46 -2.40
C PHE A 560 -0.57 -12.54 -1.75
N ASP A 561 -1.88 -12.47 -1.98
CA ASP A 561 -2.82 -13.48 -1.51
C ASP A 561 -2.43 -14.87 -2.06
N LEU A 562 -2.37 -15.86 -1.18
CA LEU A 562 -2.08 -17.25 -1.56
C LEU A 562 -3.06 -17.77 -2.62
N GLU A 563 -4.30 -17.26 -2.65
CA GLU A 563 -5.29 -17.60 -3.67
C GLU A 563 -4.85 -17.17 -5.08
N LEU A 564 -3.99 -16.15 -5.20
CA LEU A 564 -3.45 -15.67 -6.48
C LEU A 564 -2.21 -16.45 -6.93
N MET A 565 -1.53 -17.15 -6.03
CA MET A 565 -0.30 -17.89 -6.33
C MET A 565 -0.50 -19.12 -7.22
N SER A 566 -1.74 -19.58 -7.38
CA SER A 566 -2.09 -20.68 -8.27
C SER A 566 -2.10 -20.30 -9.77
N TYR A 567 -2.15 -18.99 -10.07
CA TYR A 567 -2.15 -18.50 -11.44
C TYR A 567 -0.72 -18.31 -11.95
N LYS A 568 -0.47 -18.77 -13.18
CA LYS A 568 0.82 -18.62 -13.85
C LYS A 568 0.85 -17.31 -14.64
N ASP A 569 2.03 -16.72 -14.75
CA ASP A 569 2.34 -15.59 -15.64
C ASP A 569 1.65 -14.24 -15.29
N ILE A 570 1.05 -14.11 -14.09
CA ILE A 570 0.42 -12.87 -13.63
C ILE A 570 1.33 -12.01 -12.73
N GLU A 571 2.54 -12.46 -12.42
CA GLU A 571 3.43 -11.78 -11.46
C GLU A 571 3.72 -10.32 -11.87
N GLY A 572 3.91 -10.07 -13.17
CA GLY A 572 4.14 -8.72 -13.69
C GLY A 572 2.95 -7.78 -13.49
N GLU A 573 1.74 -8.32 -13.62
CA GLU A 573 0.48 -7.58 -13.43
C GLU A 573 0.22 -7.32 -11.95
N LEU A 574 0.48 -8.30 -11.08
CA LEU A 574 0.40 -8.15 -9.62
C LEU A 574 1.33 -7.05 -9.12
N VAL A 575 2.59 -7.08 -9.58
CA VAL A 575 3.59 -6.06 -9.25
C VAL A 575 3.17 -4.69 -9.79
N GLY A 576 2.72 -4.61 -11.05
CA GLY A 576 2.25 -3.36 -11.63
C GLY A 576 1.08 -2.75 -10.87
N LEU A 577 0.11 -3.57 -10.44
CA LEU A 577 -1.03 -3.07 -9.65
C LEU A 577 -0.60 -2.67 -8.23
N MET A 578 0.39 -3.36 -7.64
CA MET A 578 0.95 -2.99 -6.34
C MET A 578 1.71 -1.66 -6.41
N ASP A 579 2.46 -1.41 -7.48
CA ASP A 579 3.13 -0.13 -7.70
C ASP A 579 2.14 1.04 -7.77
N ILE A 580 1.00 0.83 -8.45
CA ILE A 580 -0.10 1.80 -8.47
C ILE A 580 -0.65 2.03 -7.05
N ALA A 581 -0.84 0.96 -6.28
CA ALA A 581 -1.34 1.04 -4.90
C ALA A 581 -0.37 1.83 -3.99
N ILE A 582 0.93 1.58 -4.10
CA ILE A 582 1.98 2.30 -3.37
C ILE A 582 2.00 3.79 -3.75
N LEU A 583 1.90 4.09 -5.04
CA LEU A 583 1.84 5.47 -5.53
C LEU A 583 0.62 6.22 -4.99
N CYS A 584 -0.55 5.56 -4.98
CA CYS A 584 -1.78 6.12 -4.42
C CYS A 584 -1.68 6.36 -2.90
N THR A 585 -0.92 5.54 -2.17
CA THR A 585 -0.76 5.64 -0.71
C THR A 585 0.43 6.50 -0.28
N SER A 586 0.98 7.34 -1.17
CA SER A 586 2.02 8.32 -0.82
C SER A 586 1.60 9.18 0.37
N GLY A 587 2.54 9.43 1.31
CA GLY A 587 2.29 10.21 2.51
C GLY A 587 1.85 11.65 2.22
N ALA A 588 2.49 12.31 1.24
CA ALA A 588 2.15 13.66 0.80
C ALA A 588 1.01 13.62 -0.23
N PRO A 589 -0.11 14.33 -0.01
CA PRO A 589 -1.25 14.33 -0.92
C PRO A 589 -0.91 14.74 -2.37
N ASP A 590 -0.01 15.69 -2.55
CA ASP A 590 0.37 16.21 -3.87
C ASP A 590 1.10 15.18 -4.73
N GLN A 591 1.75 14.21 -4.10
CA GLN A 591 2.46 13.12 -4.80
C GLN A 591 1.53 12.02 -5.30
N ARG A 592 0.30 11.96 -4.81
CA ARG A 592 -0.69 10.99 -5.25
C ARG A 592 -1.20 11.38 -6.65
N PRO A 593 -1.42 10.43 -7.57
CA PRO A 593 -1.95 10.70 -8.90
C PRO A 593 -3.39 11.26 -8.82
N MET A 594 -3.90 11.75 -9.94
CA MET A 594 -5.34 11.93 -10.13
C MET A 594 -5.98 10.60 -10.52
N MET A 595 -7.26 10.38 -10.18
CA MET A 595 -7.94 9.11 -10.48
C MET A 595 -7.98 8.79 -11.98
N GLU A 596 -8.06 9.78 -12.86
CA GLU A 596 -7.98 9.59 -14.32
C GLU A 596 -6.66 8.94 -14.75
N ASN A 597 -5.54 9.31 -14.10
CA ASN A 597 -4.24 8.70 -14.36
C ASN A 597 -4.18 7.28 -13.81
N VAL A 598 -4.79 7.04 -12.63
CA VAL A 598 -4.90 5.69 -12.06
C VAL A 598 -5.68 4.76 -12.98
N VAL A 599 -6.79 5.24 -13.57
CA VAL A 599 -7.57 4.48 -14.58
C VAL A 599 -6.70 4.09 -15.77
N LYS A 600 -5.90 5.02 -16.31
CA LYS A 600 -4.99 4.73 -17.43
C LYS A 600 -3.94 3.67 -17.04
N MET A 601 -3.29 3.83 -15.89
CA MET A 601 -2.28 2.88 -15.43
C MET A 601 -2.85 1.46 -15.22
N ILE A 602 -4.08 1.35 -14.71
CA ILE A 602 -4.75 0.04 -14.55
C ILE A 602 -5.14 -0.52 -15.92
N HIS A 603 -5.62 0.33 -16.85
CA HIS A 603 -5.95 -0.09 -18.21
C HIS A 603 -4.74 -0.61 -18.99
N ASP A 604 -3.56 -0.03 -18.76
CA ASP A 604 -2.32 -0.53 -19.38
C ASP A 604 -1.99 -1.96 -18.93
N ILE A 605 -2.38 -2.35 -17.70
CA ILE A 605 -2.28 -3.74 -17.21
C ILE A 605 -3.33 -4.63 -17.90
N GLU A 606 -4.61 -4.20 -18.00
CA GLU A 606 -5.69 -4.92 -18.71
C GLU A 606 -5.38 -5.12 -20.20
N GLY A 607 -4.81 -4.10 -20.86
CA GLY A 607 -4.44 -4.15 -22.27
C GLY A 607 -3.39 -5.20 -22.59
N TYR A 608 -2.51 -5.49 -21.64
CA TYR A 608 -1.50 -6.53 -21.75
C TYR A 608 -2.13 -7.93 -21.77
N GLU A 609 -3.16 -8.18 -20.94
CA GLU A 609 -3.89 -9.47 -20.91
C GLU A 609 -4.65 -9.75 -22.23
N THR A 610 -5.24 -8.73 -22.85
CA THR A 610 -5.99 -8.86 -24.11
C THR A 610 -5.09 -9.09 -25.33
N SER A 611 -3.87 -8.55 -25.34
CA SER A 611 -2.89 -8.80 -26.41
C SER A 611 -2.37 -10.24 -26.37
N LEU A 612 -2.07 -10.78 -25.17
CA LEU A 612 -1.62 -12.16 -24.99
C LEU A 612 -2.66 -13.20 -25.42
N ARG A 613 -3.96 -12.94 -25.15
CA ARG A 613 -5.03 -13.84 -25.59
C ARG A 613 -5.22 -13.86 -27.10
N ARG A 614 -4.98 -12.74 -27.80
CA ARG A 614 -5.03 -12.69 -29.27
C ARG A 614 -3.89 -13.49 -29.89
N ASP A 615 -2.67 -13.34 -29.39
CA ASP A 615 -1.49 -14.05 -29.90
C ASP A 615 -1.61 -15.58 -29.72
N VAL A 616 -2.31 -16.04 -28.66
CA VAL A 616 -2.57 -17.48 -28.43
C VAL A 616 -3.67 -18.03 -29.35
N VAL A 617 -4.67 -17.23 -29.71
CA VAL A 617 -5.76 -17.62 -30.61
C VAL A 617 -5.29 -17.68 -32.07
N ASP A 618 -4.42 -16.76 -32.47
CA ASP A 618 -3.87 -16.72 -33.84
C ASP A 618 -2.87 -17.86 -34.10
N VAL A 619 -2.16 -18.36 -33.08
CA VAL A 619 -1.25 -19.53 -33.20
C VAL A 619 -2.00 -20.87 -33.32
N VAL A 620 -3.25 -20.95 -32.83
CA VAL A 620 -4.06 -22.19 -32.90
C VAL A 620 -4.86 -22.28 -34.20
N SER A 621 -5.04 -21.17 -34.95
CA SER A 621 -5.83 -21.13 -36.19
C SER A 621 -5.03 -21.48 -37.46
N ASP A 622 -3.70 -21.58 -37.40
CA ASP A 622 -2.82 -21.89 -38.55
C ASP A 622 -2.35 -23.36 -38.62
N SER A 623 -3.19 -24.32 -38.27
CA SER A 623 -2.93 -25.73 -38.63
C SER A 623 -3.55 -26.03 -39.97
N PRO A 624 -2.76 -26.37 -41.01
CA PRO A 624 -3.30 -26.71 -42.31
C PRO A 624 -4.08 -28.03 -42.21
N SER A 625 -5.34 -27.99 -42.64
CA SER A 625 -6.17 -29.17 -42.84
C SER A 625 -5.55 -30.04 -43.95
N VAL A 626 -5.02 -31.17 -43.56
CA VAL A 626 -4.66 -32.24 -44.52
C VAL A 626 -5.95 -32.84 -45.06
N THR A 627 -6.30 -32.50 -46.29
CA THR A 627 -7.32 -33.22 -47.06
C THR A 627 -6.65 -34.45 -47.65
N GLU A 628 -7.01 -35.62 -47.15
CA GLU A 628 -6.79 -36.89 -47.85
C GLU A 628 -7.76 -37.01 -49.04
N ALA A 629 -7.19 -37.27 -50.23
CA ALA A 629 -7.90 -37.70 -51.41
C ALA A 629 -7.82 -39.22 -51.56
#